data_718bb42b0e07433f507671a9cf3713f9
#
_entry.id   718bb42b0e07433f507671a9cf3713f9
#
_cell.length_a   1.000
_cell.length_b   1.000
_cell.length_c   1.000
_cell.angle_alpha   90.00
_cell.angle_beta   90.00
_cell.angle_gamma   90.00
#
_symmetry.space_group_name_H-M   'P 1'
#
loop_
_entity.id
_entity.type
_entity.pdbx_description
1 polymer ?
#
loop_
_entity_poly.entity_id
_entity_poly.type
_entity_poly.pdbx_seq_one_letter_code
_entity_poly.pdbx_strand_id
1 'polypeptide(L)'
;MKYLHLIWAALFRRKTRTVFTIASVMAAFLLFGLLDSVRTAFGDAGNSVAGVDRLLVMSKISMTVSLPQSLLPRIEAVPGVKEVAYGNWFGGIYQDPKNFFPNEAVSDNFLDVFDEYEMPEDQRAAFRNTRTGAIVGAELAERFGWKIGDKIPLQATIFPQRDGSNTWTFDLVGIFHARDRKEKNRESIMFFRWKYLDEARPFDRGRIGFYVAQLADVSQADQVAHAIDAISANSDHETKTQSENAFNRAFVSQFADIGLIVGGIMSAVFFTLILLTGNTMAQAVRERIPELAVLKTIGFSNRSVLGLVLAESVLLILLGGLIGIALAALIVPLCGIVETQTGQ
;
A
#
# COMPACT_ATOMS: atom_id res chain seq x y z
N MET A 1 -10.30 -1.32 -44.38
CA MET A 1 -9.53 -2.56 -44.09
C MET A 1 -8.70 -3.13 -45.29
N LYS A 2 -8.72 -2.53 -46.48
CA LYS A 2 -8.00 -3.06 -47.67
C LYS A 2 -6.48 -3.11 -47.53
N TYR A 3 -5.86 -2.32 -46.64
CA TYR A 3 -4.40 -2.16 -46.51
C TYR A 3 -3.77 -2.89 -45.31
N LEU A 4 -4.57 -3.55 -44.46
CA LEU A 4 -4.06 -4.23 -43.26
C LEU A 4 -3.07 -5.36 -43.58
N HIS A 5 -3.31 -6.09 -44.67
CA HIS A 5 -2.42 -7.16 -45.13
C HIS A 5 -1.08 -6.61 -45.62
N LEU A 6 -1.07 -5.43 -46.25
CA LEU A 6 0.18 -4.76 -46.66
C LEU A 6 1.00 -4.28 -45.46
N ILE A 7 0.35 -3.75 -44.42
CA ILE A 7 1.01 -3.30 -43.20
C ILE A 7 1.59 -4.52 -42.46
N TRP A 8 0.85 -5.60 -42.37
CA TRP A 8 1.31 -6.83 -41.72
C TRP A 8 2.49 -7.47 -42.42
N ALA A 9 2.44 -7.59 -43.76
CA ALA A 9 3.55 -8.08 -44.57
C ALA A 9 4.80 -7.20 -44.47
N ALA A 10 4.61 -5.89 -44.37
CA ALA A 10 5.67 -4.91 -44.19
C ALA A 10 6.39 -5.04 -42.83
N LEU A 11 5.62 -5.25 -41.78
CA LEU A 11 6.11 -5.43 -40.39
C LEU A 11 7.05 -6.64 -40.27
N PHE A 12 6.70 -7.78 -40.85
CA PHE A 12 7.45 -9.04 -40.72
C PHE A 12 8.58 -9.24 -41.71
N ARG A 13 8.80 -8.29 -42.62
CA ARG A 13 9.88 -8.36 -43.61
C ARG A 13 11.26 -8.24 -42.96
N ARG A 14 11.43 -7.43 -41.91
CA ARG A 14 12.66 -7.34 -41.09
C ARG A 14 12.36 -7.69 -39.66
N LYS A 15 12.25 -9.02 -39.39
CA LYS A 15 11.83 -9.60 -38.10
C LYS A 15 12.64 -9.05 -36.92
N THR A 16 13.95 -8.93 -37.04
CA THR A 16 14.84 -8.45 -35.96
C THR A 16 14.48 -7.05 -35.51
N ARG A 17 14.31 -6.08 -36.45
CA ARG A 17 13.94 -4.71 -36.13
C ARG A 17 12.55 -4.65 -35.45
N THR A 18 11.56 -5.34 -36.03
CA THR A 18 10.20 -5.36 -35.50
C THR A 18 10.16 -5.94 -34.10
N VAL A 19 10.87 -7.04 -33.84
CA VAL A 19 10.96 -7.65 -32.49
C VAL A 19 11.61 -6.70 -31.50
N PHE A 20 12.75 -6.06 -31.84
CA PHE A 20 13.41 -5.12 -30.93
C PHE A 20 12.57 -3.87 -30.66
N THR A 21 11.84 -3.36 -31.67
CA THR A 21 10.95 -2.21 -31.46
C THR A 21 9.77 -2.58 -30.56
N ILE A 22 9.12 -3.74 -30.80
CA ILE A 22 8.04 -4.24 -29.93
C ILE A 22 8.57 -4.49 -28.52
N ALA A 23 9.75 -5.10 -28.35
CA ALA A 23 10.33 -5.37 -27.04
C ALA A 23 10.65 -4.06 -26.29
N SER A 24 11.15 -3.03 -26.95
CA SER A 24 11.42 -1.72 -26.33
C SER A 24 10.14 -1.03 -25.88
N VAL A 25 9.09 -1.04 -26.71
CA VAL A 25 7.79 -0.48 -26.39
C VAL A 25 7.15 -1.27 -25.25
N MET A 26 7.19 -2.61 -25.32
CA MET A 26 6.68 -3.51 -24.27
C MET A 26 7.35 -3.23 -22.94
N ALA A 27 8.68 -3.13 -22.89
CA ALA A 27 9.43 -2.85 -21.66
C ALA A 27 9.03 -1.50 -21.04
N ALA A 28 8.81 -0.48 -21.84
CA ALA A 28 8.41 0.83 -21.35
C ALA A 28 6.95 0.84 -20.82
N PHE A 29 6.01 0.19 -21.49
CA PHE A 29 4.63 0.07 -20.99
C PHE A 29 4.53 -0.87 -19.79
N LEU A 30 5.37 -1.89 -19.69
CA LEU A 30 5.51 -2.72 -18.52
C LEU A 30 6.00 -1.89 -17.32
N LEU A 31 7.06 -1.11 -17.50
CA LEU A 31 7.56 -0.21 -16.46
C LEU A 31 6.49 0.81 -16.04
N PHE A 32 5.76 1.37 -17.01
CA PHE A 32 4.63 2.26 -16.75
C PHE A 32 3.58 1.59 -15.86
N GLY A 33 3.14 0.37 -16.21
CA GLY A 33 2.14 -0.37 -15.45
C GLY A 33 2.60 -0.70 -14.02
N LEU A 34 3.87 -1.08 -13.83
CA LEU A 34 4.44 -1.32 -12.51
C LEU A 34 4.49 -0.04 -11.65
N LEU A 35 4.94 1.07 -12.22
CA LEU A 35 5.02 2.35 -11.52
C LEU A 35 3.64 2.92 -11.17
N ASP A 36 2.66 2.76 -12.06
CA ASP A 36 1.28 3.19 -11.80
C ASP A 36 0.62 2.34 -10.70
N SER A 37 0.92 1.04 -10.66
CA SER A 37 0.47 0.15 -9.57
C SER A 37 1.03 0.58 -8.21
N VAL A 38 2.30 0.95 -8.15
CA VAL A 38 2.91 1.50 -6.92
C VAL A 38 2.21 2.80 -6.52
N ARG A 39 1.99 3.72 -7.46
CA ARG A 39 1.30 4.98 -7.22
C ARG A 39 -0.12 4.77 -6.69
N THR A 40 -0.87 3.83 -7.26
CA THR A 40 -2.25 3.52 -6.85
C THR A 40 -2.27 2.91 -5.45
N ALA A 41 -1.38 1.96 -5.16
CA ALA A 41 -1.26 1.34 -3.83
C ALA A 41 -1.02 2.38 -2.72
N PHE A 42 -0.18 3.39 -2.97
CA PHE A 42 0.02 4.49 -2.02
C PHE A 42 -1.14 5.49 -1.99
N GLY A 43 -1.84 5.71 -3.11
CA GLY A 43 -2.97 6.65 -3.19
C GLY A 43 -4.21 6.17 -2.43
N ASP A 44 -4.51 4.88 -2.49
CA ASP A 44 -5.69 4.29 -1.88
C ASP A 44 -5.57 4.18 -0.34
N ALA A 45 -4.35 4.08 0.18
CA ALA A 45 -4.09 4.04 1.62
C ALA A 45 -4.58 5.31 2.38
N GLY A 46 -4.82 6.41 1.69
CA GLY A 46 -5.26 7.69 2.29
C GLY A 46 -6.78 7.94 2.33
N ASN A 47 -7.60 7.06 1.74
CA ASN A 47 -9.03 7.32 1.50
C ASN A 47 -9.98 6.29 2.15
N SER A 48 -9.61 5.72 3.30
CA SER A 48 -10.52 4.82 4.03
C SER A 48 -11.73 5.59 4.59
N VAL A 49 -12.92 5.00 4.48
CA VAL A 49 -14.16 5.52 5.10
C VAL A 49 -14.21 5.13 6.58
N ALA A 50 -13.51 4.10 6.99
CA ALA A 50 -13.40 3.70 8.39
C ALA A 50 -12.55 4.70 9.19
N GLY A 51 -12.91 4.92 10.46
CA GLY A 51 -12.16 5.80 11.35
C GLY A 51 -12.47 7.30 11.23
N VAL A 52 -13.60 7.65 10.61
CA VAL A 52 -14.04 9.05 10.53
C VAL A 52 -14.34 9.64 11.93
N ASP A 53 -14.76 8.79 12.86
CA ASP A 53 -15.08 9.13 14.25
C ASP A 53 -13.90 8.95 15.22
N ARG A 54 -12.67 8.79 14.71
CA ARG A 54 -11.49 8.55 15.53
C ARG A 54 -10.43 9.62 15.35
N LEU A 55 -9.83 9.99 16.47
CA LEU A 55 -8.66 10.86 16.53
C LEU A 55 -7.44 10.05 16.98
N LEU A 56 -6.39 10.09 16.19
CA LEU A 56 -5.09 9.52 16.53
C LEU A 56 -4.26 10.57 17.28
N VAL A 57 -3.83 10.21 18.50
CA VAL A 57 -3.02 11.07 19.38
C VAL A 57 -1.62 10.47 19.45
N MET A 58 -0.63 11.17 18.97
CA MET A 58 0.77 10.75 18.94
C MET A 58 1.67 11.84 19.51
N SER A 59 2.93 11.50 19.75
CA SER A 59 3.92 12.53 20.10
C SER A 59 4.09 13.53 18.95
N LYS A 60 4.10 14.82 19.29
CA LYS A 60 4.34 15.91 18.35
C LYS A 60 5.75 15.88 17.75
N ILE A 61 6.71 15.26 18.47
CA ILE A 61 8.13 15.21 18.06
C ILE A 61 8.33 14.16 16.96
N SER A 62 7.85 12.92 17.19
CA SER A 62 8.01 11.80 16.26
C SER A 62 7.06 10.67 16.62
N MET A 63 6.64 9.90 15.62
CA MET A 63 5.86 8.66 15.80
C MET A 63 6.58 7.60 16.65
N THR A 64 7.90 7.66 16.73
CA THR A 64 8.73 6.72 17.51
C THR A 64 8.88 7.12 18.98
N VAL A 65 8.44 8.32 19.36
CA VAL A 65 8.50 8.80 20.74
C VAL A 65 7.23 8.39 21.47
N SER A 66 7.39 7.55 22.49
CA SER A 66 6.28 7.06 23.29
C SER A 66 5.75 8.10 24.27
N LEU A 67 4.45 8.12 24.45
CA LEU A 67 3.71 8.96 25.40
C LEU A 67 3.52 8.25 26.75
N PRO A 68 3.44 8.97 27.88
CA PRO A 68 3.21 8.36 29.17
C PRO A 68 1.76 7.88 29.33
N GLN A 69 1.55 6.69 29.91
CA GLN A 69 0.22 6.13 30.19
C GLN A 69 -0.64 7.05 31.08
N SER A 70 -0.04 7.92 31.86
CA SER A 70 -0.74 8.90 32.70
C SER A 70 -1.58 9.92 31.93
N LEU A 71 -1.41 10.02 30.61
CA LEU A 71 -2.26 10.82 29.74
C LEU A 71 -3.63 10.18 29.51
N LEU A 72 -3.77 8.85 29.62
CA LEU A 72 -5.02 8.12 29.33
C LEU A 72 -6.23 8.73 30.07
N PRO A 73 -6.25 8.81 31.42
CA PRO A 73 -7.42 9.32 32.14
C PRO A 73 -7.70 10.79 31.84
N ARG A 74 -6.67 11.54 31.43
CA ARG A 74 -6.82 12.95 31.06
C ARG A 74 -7.47 13.11 29.68
N ILE A 75 -7.13 12.24 28.74
CA ILE A 75 -7.74 12.19 27.40
C ILE A 75 -9.19 11.72 27.51
N GLU A 76 -9.47 10.68 28.30
CA GLU A 76 -10.81 10.17 28.55
C GLU A 76 -11.74 11.23 29.17
N ALA A 77 -11.19 12.14 29.96
CA ALA A 77 -11.95 13.21 30.60
C ALA A 77 -12.29 14.38 29.67
N VAL A 78 -11.77 14.43 28.43
CA VAL A 78 -12.06 15.49 27.47
C VAL A 78 -13.51 15.42 26.99
N PRO A 79 -14.30 16.50 27.11
CA PRO A 79 -15.66 16.51 26.57
C PRO A 79 -15.69 16.21 25.07
N GLY A 80 -16.57 15.27 24.68
CA GLY A 80 -16.68 14.81 23.30
C GLY A 80 -15.87 13.52 22.98
N VAL A 81 -15.02 13.07 23.89
CA VAL A 81 -14.40 11.74 23.83
C VAL A 81 -15.38 10.72 24.41
N LYS A 82 -15.62 9.65 23.66
CA LYS A 82 -16.50 8.55 24.06
C LYS A 82 -15.71 7.42 24.70
N GLU A 83 -14.61 7.01 24.08
CA GLU A 83 -13.77 5.92 24.53
C GLU A 83 -12.34 6.13 23.99
N VAL A 84 -11.32 5.62 24.71
CA VAL A 84 -9.93 5.71 24.30
C VAL A 84 -9.29 4.34 24.27
N ALA A 85 -8.82 3.93 23.09
CA ALA A 85 -7.92 2.79 22.94
C ALA A 85 -6.47 3.28 22.83
N TYR A 86 -5.53 2.37 23.02
CA TYR A 86 -4.12 2.70 22.87
C TYR A 86 -3.30 1.49 22.41
N GLY A 87 -2.11 1.77 21.90
CA GLY A 87 -1.23 0.73 21.43
C GLY A 87 0.21 1.14 21.26
N ASN A 88 1.01 0.14 20.94
CA ASN A 88 2.41 0.28 20.53
C ASN A 88 2.66 -0.57 19.31
N TRP A 89 3.36 0.00 18.34
CA TRP A 89 4.01 -0.77 17.30
C TRP A 89 5.04 -1.70 17.92
N PHE A 90 5.03 -2.98 17.53
CA PHE A 90 5.96 -3.96 18.09
C PHE A 90 7.12 -4.28 17.15
N GLY A 91 6.86 -4.40 15.85
CA GLY A 91 7.88 -4.64 14.83
C GLY A 91 8.51 -6.03 14.90
N GLY A 92 7.74 -7.03 15.34
CA GLY A 92 8.20 -8.42 15.39
C GLY A 92 8.26 -9.07 14.00
N ILE A 93 9.22 -9.96 13.79
CA ILE A 93 9.45 -10.70 12.55
C ILE A 93 9.13 -12.19 12.79
N TYR A 94 8.37 -12.80 11.89
CA TYR A 94 8.05 -14.22 11.93
C TYR A 94 9.03 -15.02 11.07
N GLN A 95 9.87 -15.84 11.70
CA GLN A 95 10.84 -16.74 11.08
C GLN A 95 11.88 -16.04 10.17
N ASP A 96 11.49 -15.49 9.03
CA ASP A 96 12.36 -14.85 8.04
C ASP A 96 11.99 -13.36 7.89
N PRO A 97 12.96 -12.44 7.73
CA PRO A 97 12.67 -11.00 7.48
C PRO A 97 11.72 -10.72 6.32
N LYS A 98 11.62 -11.65 5.36
CA LYS A 98 10.67 -11.56 4.24
C LYS A 98 9.21 -11.74 4.68
N ASN A 99 8.98 -12.37 5.83
CA ASN A 99 7.66 -12.58 6.41
C ASN A 99 7.24 -11.40 7.28
N PHE A 100 7.52 -10.19 6.81
CA PHE A 100 7.08 -8.99 7.51
C PHE A 100 5.57 -8.81 7.38
N PHE A 101 4.95 -8.45 8.49
CA PHE A 101 3.56 -7.98 8.61
C PHE A 101 3.45 -7.04 9.80
N PRO A 102 2.52 -6.07 9.77
CA PRO A 102 2.24 -5.20 10.91
C PRO A 102 1.83 -6.01 12.15
N ASN A 103 2.42 -5.68 13.28
CA ASN A 103 2.03 -6.29 14.55
C ASN A 103 2.10 -5.24 15.67
N GLU A 104 1.02 -5.17 16.45
CA GLU A 104 0.80 -4.12 17.43
C GLU A 104 0.33 -4.69 18.75
N ALA A 105 0.85 -4.12 19.83
CA ALA A 105 0.34 -4.33 21.16
C ALA A 105 -0.79 -3.35 21.45
N VAL A 106 -1.99 -3.82 21.77
CA VAL A 106 -3.18 -2.99 21.90
C VAL A 106 -3.90 -3.13 23.24
N SER A 107 -4.67 -2.12 23.61
CA SER A 107 -5.49 -2.10 24.82
C SER A 107 -6.61 -3.15 24.77
N ASP A 108 -7.13 -3.56 25.94
CA ASP A 108 -8.15 -4.60 26.04
C ASP A 108 -9.48 -4.20 25.34
N ASN A 109 -9.77 -2.89 25.23
CA ASN A 109 -10.94 -2.31 24.58
C ASN A 109 -10.71 -1.90 23.10
N PHE A 110 -9.57 -2.26 22.54
CA PHE A 110 -9.20 -1.86 21.18
C PHE A 110 -10.28 -2.23 20.14
N LEU A 111 -10.81 -3.45 20.22
CA LEU A 111 -11.86 -3.94 19.32
C LEU A 111 -13.23 -3.29 19.53
N ASP A 112 -13.44 -2.57 20.62
CA ASP A 112 -14.68 -1.82 20.88
C ASP A 112 -14.62 -0.45 20.19
N VAL A 113 -13.40 0.13 20.06
CA VAL A 113 -13.12 1.37 19.33
C VAL A 113 -12.97 1.11 17.82
N PHE A 114 -12.42 -0.04 17.43
CA PHE A 114 -12.23 -0.47 16.05
C PHE A 114 -13.25 -1.55 15.67
N ASP A 115 -14.50 -1.13 15.54
CA ASP A 115 -15.65 -2.01 15.30
C ASP A 115 -15.68 -2.61 13.88
N GLU A 116 -14.83 -2.13 12.98
CA GLU A 116 -14.62 -2.72 11.65
C GLU A 116 -13.91 -4.08 11.66
N TYR A 117 -13.28 -4.47 12.77
CA TYR A 117 -12.71 -5.80 12.93
C TYR A 117 -13.75 -6.77 13.52
N GLU A 118 -14.36 -7.57 12.66
CA GLU A 118 -15.39 -8.52 13.05
C GLU A 118 -14.78 -9.86 13.49
N MET A 119 -15.15 -10.30 14.68
CA MET A 119 -14.69 -11.56 15.26
C MET A 119 -15.78 -12.11 16.18
N PRO A 120 -15.93 -13.46 16.29
CA PRO A 120 -16.85 -14.11 17.24
C PRO A 120 -16.59 -13.68 18.68
N GLU A 121 -17.66 -13.53 19.48
CA GLU A 121 -17.55 -13.01 20.85
C GLU A 121 -16.76 -13.93 21.80
N ASP A 122 -16.81 -15.24 21.60
CA ASP A 122 -15.98 -16.20 22.33
C ASP A 122 -14.47 -15.95 22.11
N GLN A 123 -14.08 -15.61 20.90
CA GLN A 123 -12.70 -15.25 20.55
C GLN A 123 -12.31 -13.88 21.13
N ARG A 124 -13.23 -12.89 21.11
CA ARG A 124 -13.02 -11.60 21.78
C ARG A 124 -12.80 -11.80 23.29
N ALA A 125 -13.61 -12.64 23.92
CA ALA A 125 -13.46 -12.98 25.32
C ALA A 125 -12.13 -13.73 25.60
N ALA A 126 -11.73 -14.67 24.74
CA ALA A 126 -10.46 -15.35 24.82
C ALA A 126 -9.27 -14.37 24.69
N PHE A 127 -9.34 -13.41 23.80
CA PHE A 127 -8.32 -12.36 23.65
C PHE A 127 -8.18 -11.52 24.92
N ARG A 128 -9.29 -11.08 25.53
CA ARG A 128 -9.27 -10.30 26.76
C ARG A 128 -8.75 -11.09 27.99
N ASN A 129 -8.94 -12.40 28.01
CA ASN A 129 -8.63 -13.24 29.18
C ASN A 129 -7.27 -13.95 29.07
N THR A 130 -6.67 -14.07 27.86
CA THR A 130 -5.39 -14.76 27.68
C THR A 130 -4.26 -13.74 27.70
N ARG A 131 -3.32 -13.86 28.64
CA ARG A 131 -2.20 -12.91 28.80
C ARG A 131 -1.34 -12.81 27.55
N THR A 132 -0.98 -13.93 26.95
CA THR A 132 -0.18 -14.08 25.73
C THR A 132 -1.04 -14.13 24.47
N GLY A 133 -2.34 -13.86 24.62
CA GLY A 133 -3.32 -13.93 23.53
C GLY A 133 -3.02 -12.96 22.42
N ALA A 134 -3.10 -13.48 21.19
CA ALA A 134 -3.01 -12.70 19.96
C ALA A 134 -4.18 -13.03 19.06
N ILE A 135 -4.54 -12.06 18.24
CA ILE A 135 -5.51 -12.19 17.16
C ILE A 135 -4.87 -11.76 15.85
N VAL A 136 -5.23 -12.42 14.77
CA VAL A 136 -4.72 -12.14 13.44
C VAL A 136 -5.85 -11.93 12.44
N GLY A 137 -5.62 -11.14 11.42
CA GLY A 137 -6.57 -11.09 10.33
C GLY A 137 -6.57 -12.37 9.49
N ALA A 138 -7.69 -12.64 8.85
CA ALA A 138 -7.92 -13.89 8.12
C ALA A 138 -6.91 -14.11 6.99
N GLU A 139 -6.52 -13.04 6.27
CA GLU A 139 -5.50 -13.11 5.21
C GLU A 139 -4.15 -13.59 5.76
N LEU A 140 -3.76 -13.08 6.94
CA LEU A 140 -2.52 -13.46 7.58
C LEU A 140 -2.55 -14.92 8.07
N ALA A 141 -3.70 -15.34 8.63
CA ALA A 141 -3.93 -16.72 9.05
C ALA A 141 -3.85 -17.68 7.85
N GLU A 142 -4.47 -17.32 6.73
CA GLU A 142 -4.43 -18.11 5.50
C GLU A 142 -3.01 -18.18 4.91
N ARG A 143 -2.32 -17.05 4.83
CA ARG A 143 -0.96 -16.94 4.30
C ARG A 143 0.03 -17.86 5.02
N PHE A 144 -0.05 -17.99 6.33
CA PHE A 144 0.85 -18.81 7.14
C PHE A 144 0.26 -20.16 7.57
N GLY A 145 -1.00 -20.44 7.23
CA GLY A 145 -1.70 -21.66 7.60
C GLY A 145 -2.01 -21.76 9.09
N TRP A 146 -2.12 -20.62 9.79
CA TRP A 146 -2.36 -20.58 11.23
C TRP A 146 -3.79 -20.92 11.60
N LYS A 147 -3.94 -21.60 12.75
CA LYS A 147 -5.23 -21.97 13.32
C LYS A 147 -5.30 -21.54 14.79
N ILE A 148 -6.51 -21.30 15.28
CA ILE A 148 -6.75 -21.00 16.70
C ILE A 148 -6.13 -22.13 17.55
N GLY A 149 -5.35 -21.74 18.55
CA GLY A 149 -4.57 -22.63 19.40
C GLY A 149 -3.10 -22.75 19.02
N ASP A 150 -2.69 -22.28 17.84
CA ASP A 150 -1.29 -22.28 17.43
C ASP A 150 -0.46 -21.26 18.24
N LYS A 151 0.84 -21.54 18.34
CA LYS A 151 1.82 -20.62 18.93
C LYS A 151 2.58 -19.88 17.86
N ILE A 152 2.55 -18.55 17.91
CA ILE A 152 3.22 -17.68 16.94
C ILE A 152 4.47 -17.09 17.61
N PRO A 153 5.69 -17.58 17.28
CA PRO A 153 6.93 -16.97 17.75
C PRO A 153 7.31 -15.78 16.86
N LEU A 154 7.47 -14.60 17.45
CA LEU A 154 8.00 -13.41 16.79
C LEU A 154 9.37 -13.04 17.34
N GLN A 155 10.28 -12.68 16.48
CA GLN A 155 11.57 -12.07 16.83
C GLN A 155 11.39 -10.55 16.94
N ALA A 156 11.45 -10.02 18.15
CA ALA A 156 11.34 -8.60 18.39
C ALA A 156 12.58 -7.85 17.89
N THR A 157 12.35 -6.76 17.17
CA THR A 157 13.42 -5.88 16.71
C THR A 157 13.63 -4.68 17.63
N ILE A 158 12.62 -4.31 18.42
CA ILE A 158 12.61 -3.11 19.28
C ILE A 158 12.58 -3.47 20.76
N PHE A 159 11.74 -4.43 21.16
CA PHE A 159 11.46 -4.73 22.56
C PHE A 159 11.97 -6.12 22.95
N PRO A 160 13.20 -6.27 23.50
CA PRO A 160 13.64 -7.52 24.11
C PRO A 160 12.76 -7.83 25.34
N GLN A 161 12.71 -9.09 25.75
CA GLN A 161 12.14 -9.49 27.04
C GLN A 161 13.12 -9.21 28.20
N ARG A 162 12.63 -9.25 29.44
CA ARG A 162 13.47 -9.02 30.63
C ARG A 162 14.55 -10.06 30.84
N ASP A 163 14.36 -11.27 30.32
CA ASP A 163 15.35 -12.34 30.36
C ASP A 163 16.43 -12.20 29.29
N GLY A 164 16.38 -11.15 28.48
CA GLY A 164 17.28 -10.88 27.35
C GLY A 164 16.90 -11.59 26.06
N SER A 165 15.84 -12.39 26.06
CA SER A 165 15.32 -13.04 24.85
C SER A 165 14.69 -12.02 23.90
N ASN A 166 14.92 -12.15 22.60
CA ASN A 166 14.20 -11.41 21.58
C ASN A 166 13.01 -12.19 21.03
N THR A 167 12.81 -13.46 21.46
CA THR A 167 11.71 -14.28 20.96
C THR A 167 10.49 -14.15 21.86
N TRP A 168 9.41 -13.63 21.27
CA TRP A 168 8.10 -13.53 21.91
C TRP A 168 7.17 -14.59 21.36
N THR A 169 6.53 -15.34 22.22
CA THR A 169 5.58 -16.38 21.80
C THR A 169 4.17 -15.99 22.19
N PHE A 170 3.28 -15.99 21.21
CA PHE A 170 1.88 -15.63 21.37
C PHE A 170 0.98 -16.84 21.12
N ASP A 171 -0.11 -16.92 21.86
CA ASP A 171 -1.14 -17.92 21.65
C ASP A 171 -2.22 -17.32 20.74
N LEU A 172 -2.42 -17.92 19.56
CA LEU A 172 -3.46 -17.47 18.63
C LEU A 172 -4.83 -17.84 19.16
N VAL A 173 -5.60 -16.86 19.62
CA VAL A 173 -6.89 -17.05 20.28
C VAL A 173 -8.08 -16.57 19.44
N GLY A 174 -7.81 -15.88 18.31
CA GLY A 174 -8.88 -15.41 17.44
C GLY A 174 -8.39 -15.01 16.05
N ILE A 175 -9.30 -15.11 15.09
CA ILE A 175 -9.11 -14.68 13.71
C ILE A 175 -10.23 -13.71 13.39
N PHE A 176 -9.89 -12.50 12.96
CA PHE A 176 -10.86 -11.47 12.62
C PHE A 176 -10.95 -11.25 11.12
N HIS A 177 -12.08 -10.71 10.68
CA HIS A 177 -12.34 -10.27 9.32
C HIS A 177 -12.61 -8.77 9.28
N ALA A 178 -12.26 -8.12 8.17
CA ALA A 178 -12.69 -6.76 7.93
C ALA A 178 -14.19 -6.75 7.56
N ARG A 179 -14.97 -5.84 8.16
CA ARG A 179 -16.41 -5.68 7.87
C ARG A 179 -16.65 -5.34 6.40
N ASP A 180 -15.84 -4.47 5.83
CA ASP A 180 -15.90 -4.19 4.40
C ASP A 180 -14.88 -5.05 3.66
N ARG A 181 -15.38 -5.90 2.76
CA ARG A 181 -14.54 -6.75 1.88
C ARG A 181 -13.57 -5.97 0.99
N LYS A 182 -13.79 -4.67 0.80
CA LYS A 182 -12.86 -3.78 0.06
C LYS A 182 -11.61 -3.43 0.88
N GLU A 183 -11.67 -3.60 2.19
CA GLU A 183 -10.56 -3.30 3.11
C GLU A 183 -9.83 -4.55 3.58
N LYS A 184 -9.73 -5.59 2.74
CA LYS A 184 -9.02 -6.84 3.06
C LYS A 184 -7.56 -6.62 3.49
N ASN A 185 -6.91 -5.56 3.02
CA ASN A 185 -5.58 -5.18 3.47
C ASN A 185 -5.49 -4.99 5.00
N ARG A 186 -6.60 -4.72 5.68
CA ARG A 186 -6.69 -4.68 7.15
C ARG A 186 -6.59 -6.06 7.80
N GLU A 187 -6.77 -7.14 7.03
CA GLU A 187 -6.63 -8.51 7.52
C GLU A 187 -5.18 -9.02 7.50
N SER A 188 -4.23 -8.20 7.09
CA SER A 188 -2.79 -8.52 7.07
C SER A 188 -2.04 -8.04 8.32
N ILE A 189 -2.72 -7.88 9.45
CA ILE A 189 -2.16 -7.39 10.71
C ILE A 189 -2.41 -8.37 11.87
N MET A 190 -1.53 -8.33 12.87
CA MET A 190 -1.66 -9.06 14.14
C MET A 190 -1.76 -8.09 15.28
N PHE A 191 -2.71 -8.34 16.20
CA PHE A 191 -2.84 -7.63 17.45
C PHE A 191 -2.61 -8.58 18.64
N PHE A 192 -1.96 -8.05 19.69
CA PHE A 192 -1.80 -8.75 20.96
C PHE A 192 -1.93 -7.79 22.13
N ARG A 193 -2.04 -8.29 23.33
CA ARG A 193 -2.35 -7.47 24.51
C ARG A 193 -1.19 -6.57 24.92
N TRP A 194 -1.45 -5.27 25.04
CA TRP A 194 -0.47 -4.29 25.49
C TRP A 194 0.08 -4.57 26.88
N LYS A 195 -0.76 -5.08 27.80
CA LYS A 195 -0.33 -5.47 29.15
C LYS A 195 0.80 -6.50 29.13
N TYR A 196 0.75 -7.44 28.19
CA TYR A 196 1.81 -8.44 28.05
C TYR A 196 3.13 -7.79 27.63
N LEU A 197 3.09 -6.86 26.66
CA LEU A 197 4.27 -6.10 26.26
C LEU A 197 4.83 -5.30 27.43
N ASP A 198 3.99 -4.56 28.15
CA ASP A 198 4.42 -3.65 29.21
C ASP A 198 5.01 -4.39 30.43
N GLU A 199 4.46 -5.55 30.76
CA GLU A 199 4.96 -6.39 31.84
C GLU A 199 6.29 -7.07 31.51
N ALA A 200 6.49 -7.50 30.27
CA ALA A 200 7.62 -8.34 29.88
C ALA A 200 8.82 -7.54 29.38
N ARG A 201 8.65 -6.29 28.91
CA ARG A 201 9.78 -5.44 28.47
C ARG A 201 10.60 -4.91 29.66
N PRO A 202 11.95 -4.79 29.53
CA PRO A 202 12.83 -4.31 30.59
C PRO A 202 12.82 -2.79 30.74
N PHE A 203 12.50 -2.03 29.70
CA PHE A 203 12.48 -0.57 29.66
C PHE A 203 11.17 -0.04 29.05
N ASP A 204 10.97 1.27 29.11
CA ASP A 204 9.81 1.97 28.56
C ASP A 204 8.45 1.51 29.16
N ARG A 205 8.44 1.02 30.40
CA ARG A 205 7.20 0.63 31.07
C ARG A 205 6.28 1.81 31.29
N GLY A 206 4.96 1.58 31.11
CA GLY A 206 3.98 2.64 31.18
C GLY A 206 4.08 3.64 30.02
N ARG A 207 4.73 3.27 28.92
CA ARG A 207 4.86 4.09 27.71
C ARG A 207 4.01 3.52 26.60
N ILE A 208 3.25 4.38 25.95
CA ILE A 208 2.27 4.08 24.90
C ILE A 208 2.74 4.76 23.61
N GLY A 209 2.69 4.04 22.50
CA GLY A 209 3.08 4.57 21.20
C GLY A 209 2.06 5.56 20.64
N PHE A 210 0.77 5.25 20.78
CA PHE A 210 -0.33 6.08 20.30
C PHE A 210 -1.60 5.84 21.12
N TYR A 211 -2.46 6.87 21.18
CA TYR A 211 -3.83 6.75 21.64
C TYR A 211 -4.78 6.94 20.48
N VAL A 212 -5.94 6.31 20.55
CA VAL A 212 -7.05 6.50 19.61
C VAL A 212 -8.27 6.89 20.41
N ALA A 213 -8.70 8.13 20.28
CA ALA A 213 -9.87 8.66 20.92
C ALA A 213 -11.08 8.57 19.99
N GLN A 214 -12.10 7.77 20.36
CA GLN A 214 -13.36 7.73 19.65
C GLN A 214 -14.20 8.94 20.03
N LEU A 215 -14.75 9.62 19.03
CA LEU A 215 -15.59 10.80 19.21
C LEU A 215 -17.05 10.39 19.45
N ALA A 216 -17.73 11.13 20.32
CA ALA A 216 -19.18 11.06 20.46
C ALA A 216 -19.88 11.77 19.27
N ASP A 217 -19.26 12.82 18.72
CA ASP A 217 -19.77 13.62 17.60
C ASP A 217 -18.60 14.04 16.71
N VAL A 218 -18.60 13.55 15.46
CA VAL A 218 -17.56 13.83 14.46
C VAL A 218 -17.46 15.32 14.11
N SER A 219 -18.54 16.07 14.23
CA SER A 219 -18.54 17.51 13.93
C SER A 219 -17.66 18.33 14.88
N GLN A 220 -17.33 17.78 16.06
CA GLN A 220 -16.48 18.39 17.08
C GLN A 220 -15.01 17.95 17.01
N ALA A 221 -14.61 17.20 15.98
CA ALA A 221 -13.29 16.60 15.87
C ALA A 221 -12.15 17.58 16.10
N ASP A 222 -12.18 18.75 15.46
CA ASP A 222 -11.14 19.78 15.61
C ASP A 222 -11.09 20.36 17.02
N GLN A 223 -12.25 20.60 17.63
CA GLN A 223 -12.35 21.13 18.99
C GLN A 223 -11.79 20.12 20.01
N VAL A 224 -12.15 18.84 19.87
CA VAL A 224 -11.67 17.76 20.74
C VAL A 224 -10.16 17.56 20.55
N ALA A 225 -9.68 17.59 19.30
CA ALA A 225 -8.25 17.46 19.01
C ALA A 225 -7.44 18.57 19.68
N HIS A 226 -7.87 19.82 19.56
CA HIS A 226 -7.22 20.95 20.25
C HIS A 226 -7.28 20.82 21.78
N ALA A 227 -8.40 20.35 22.34
CA ALA A 227 -8.52 20.13 23.78
C ALA A 227 -7.57 19.04 24.28
N ILE A 228 -7.41 17.93 23.54
CA ILE A 228 -6.45 16.88 23.87
C ILE A 228 -5.02 17.43 23.82
N ASP A 229 -4.64 18.15 22.77
CA ASP A 229 -3.29 18.71 22.65
C ASP A 229 -2.98 19.75 23.73
N ALA A 230 -3.97 20.51 24.19
CA ALA A 230 -3.84 21.44 25.29
C ALA A 230 -3.49 20.77 26.63
N ILE A 231 -3.87 19.50 26.83
CA ILE A 231 -3.53 18.72 28.06
C ILE A 231 -2.02 18.61 28.24
N SER A 232 -1.28 18.43 27.16
CA SER A 232 0.15 18.17 27.17
C SER A 232 1.01 19.36 26.70
N ALA A 233 0.37 20.51 26.42
CA ALA A 233 1.06 21.72 25.97
C ALA A 233 2.13 22.15 26.95
N ASN A 234 3.28 22.54 26.44
CA ASN A 234 4.47 22.94 27.21
C ASN A 234 5.02 21.86 28.16
N SER A 235 4.75 20.59 27.89
CA SER A 235 5.34 19.46 28.61
C SER A 235 6.41 18.75 27.76
N ASP A 236 7.19 17.88 28.39
CA ASP A 236 8.18 17.03 27.68
C ASP A 236 7.52 16.00 26.74
N HIS A 237 6.19 15.91 26.75
CA HIS A 237 5.40 14.92 26.01
C HIS A 237 4.24 15.59 25.28
N GLU A 238 4.53 16.68 24.54
CA GLU A 238 3.51 17.32 23.71
C GLU A 238 2.92 16.34 22.69
N THR A 239 1.58 16.38 22.58
CA THR A 239 0.84 15.56 21.64
C THR A 239 0.49 16.34 20.38
N LYS A 240 0.28 15.60 19.30
CA LYS A 240 -0.37 16.04 18.07
C LYS A 240 -1.52 15.13 17.79
N THR A 241 -2.71 15.69 17.84
CA THR A 241 -3.98 14.99 17.63
C THR A 241 -4.54 15.33 16.27
N GLN A 242 -4.88 14.31 15.48
CA GLN A 242 -5.46 14.48 14.15
C GLN A 242 -6.36 13.29 13.81
N SER A 243 -7.29 13.45 12.85
CA SER A 243 -8.09 12.32 12.40
C SER A 243 -7.23 11.25 11.77
N GLU A 244 -7.66 9.98 11.86
CA GLU A 244 -6.96 8.84 11.24
C GLU A 244 -6.71 9.09 9.74
N ASN A 245 -7.71 9.62 9.04
CA ASN A 245 -7.58 9.98 7.62
C ASN A 245 -6.59 11.13 7.36
N ALA A 246 -6.49 12.11 8.27
CA ALA A 246 -5.50 13.18 8.15
C ALA A 246 -4.09 12.65 8.38
N PHE A 247 -3.92 11.74 9.35
CA PHE A 247 -2.67 11.05 9.60
C PHE A 247 -2.22 10.24 8.38
N ASN A 248 -3.10 9.39 7.85
CA ASN A 248 -2.81 8.57 6.68
C ASN A 248 -2.45 9.42 5.46
N ARG A 249 -3.18 10.53 5.21
CA ARG A 249 -2.82 11.47 4.15
C ARG A 249 -1.47 12.14 4.38
N ALA A 250 -1.18 12.57 5.61
CA ALA A 250 0.11 13.18 5.95
C ALA A 250 1.26 12.16 5.82
N PHE A 251 1.04 10.92 6.25
CA PHE A 251 1.99 9.83 6.11
C PHE A 251 2.27 9.52 4.63
N VAL A 252 1.22 9.34 3.84
CA VAL A 252 1.34 9.14 2.39
C VAL A 252 1.99 10.34 1.71
N SER A 253 1.71 11.57 2.16
CA SER A 253 2.31 12.78 1.58
C SER A 253 3.82 12.88 1.80
N GLN A 254 4.38 12.24 2.83
CA GLN A 254 5.84 12.11 2.99
C GLN A 254 6.46 11.27 1.86
N PHE A 255 5.67 10.38 1.26
CA PHE A 255 6.04 9.62 0.08
C PHE A 255 5.49 10.23 -1.22
N ALA A 256 4.77 11.36 -1.16
CA ALA A 256 4.13 11.98 -2.32
C ALA A 256 5.14 12.54 -3.33
N ASP A 257 6.36 12.85 -2.91
CA ASP A 257 7.47 13.14 -3.82
C ASP A 257 7.78 11.95 -4.74
N ILE A 258 7.47 10.71 -4.29
CA ILE A 258 7.53 9.51 -5.14
C ILE A 258 6.59 9.64 -6.32
N GLY A 259 5.38 10.18 -6.15
CA GLY A 259 4.44 10.40 -7.25
C GLY A 259 4.99 11.38 -8.30
N LEU A 260 5.66 12.44 -7.87
CA LEU A 260 6.32 13.40 -8.74
C LEU A 260 7.56 12.80 -9.42
N ILE A 261 8.37 12.05 -8.66
CA ILE A 261 9.54 11.32 -9.18
C ILE A 261 9.10 10.28 -10.21
N VAL A 262 8.09 9.47 -9.88
CA VAL A 262 7.50 8.46 -10.78
C VAL A 262 6.96 9.14 -12.05
N GLY A 263 6.21 10.23 -11.91
CA GLY A 263 5.71 11.03 -13.03
C GLY A 263 6.83 11.59 -13.90
N GLY A 264 7.91 12.06 -13.31
CA GLY A 264 9.11 12.52 -14.02
C GLY A 264 9.80 11.40 -14.78
N ILE A 265 10.01 10.24 -14.15
CA ILE A 265 10.59 9.04 -14.78
C ILE A 265 9.71 8.57 -15.94
N MET A 266 8.40 8.48 -15.74
CA MET A 266 7.44 8.08 -16.78
C MET A 266 7.47 9.04 -17.96
N SER A 267 7.54 10.35 -17.71
CA SER A 267 7.64 11.36 -18.76
C SER A 267 8.94 11.24 -19.56
N ALA A 268 10.07 11.00 -18.90
CA ALA A 268 11.36 10.78 -19.53
C ALA A 268 11.38 9.50 -20.38
N VAL A 269 10.81 8.41 -19.86
CA VAL A 269 10.67 7.14 -20.60
C VAL A 269 9.80 7.32 -21.83
N PHE A 270 8.66 8.01 -21.68
CA PHE A 270 7.74 8.28 -22.79
C PHE A 270 8.40 9.15 -23.87
N PHE A 271 9.14 10.18 -23.48
CA PHE A 271 9.91 11.03 -24.38
C PHE A 271 10.98 10.22 -25.13
N THR A 272 11.73 9.38 -24.44
CA THR A 272 12.74 8.50 -25.03
C THR A 272 12.12 7.52 -26.03
N LEU A 273 10.93 6.98 -25.71
CA LEU A 273 10.17 6.11 -26.61
C LEU A 273 9.76 6.83 -27.90
N ILE A 274 9.28 8.07 -27.81
CA ILE A 274 8.92 8.88 -28.99
C ILE A 274 10.15 9.07 -29.88
N LEU A 275 11.29 9.44 -29.29
CA LEU A 275 12.54 9.63 -30.04
C LEU A 275 13.03 8.33 -30.69
N LEU A 276 13.03 7.23 -29.95
CA LEU A 276 13.45 5.91 -30.41
C LEU A 276 12.56 5.45 -31.59
N THR A 277 11.24 5.53 -31.39
CA THR A 277 10.27 5.13 -32.42
C THR A 277 10.38 6.02 -33.66
N GLY A 278 10.51 7.33 -33.46
CA GLY A 278 10.70 8.29 -34.55
C GLY A 278 11.98 8.00 -35.37
N ASN A 279 13.09 7.74 -34.68
CA ASN A 279 14.36 7.42 -35.35
C ASN A 279 14.29 6.08 -36.12
N THR A 280 13.73 5.07 -35.50
CA THR A 280 13.53 3.73 -36.09
C THR A 280 12.63 3.82 -37.32
N MET A 281 11.59 4.66 -37.29
CA MET A 281 10.70 4.88 -38.41
C MET A 281 11.36 5.70 -39.53
N ALA A 282 12.16 6.72 -39.20
CA ALA A 282 12.92 7.46 -40.19
C ALA A 282 13.89 6.54 -40.96
N GLN A 283 14.55 5.61 -40.28
CA GLN A 283 15.37 4.59 -40.93
C GLN A 283 14.52 3.64 -41.79
N ALA A 284 13.38 3.17 -41.29
CA ALA A 284 12.46 2.31 -42.04
C ALA A 284 11.99 2.94 -43.36
N VAL A 285 11.66 4.23 -43.31
CA VAL A 285 11.26 4.99 -44.52
C VAL A 285 12.43 5.13 -45.52
N ARG A 286 13.65 5.48 -45.06
CA ARG A 286 14.84 5.60 -45.93
C ARG A 286 15.13 4.27 -46.62
N GLU A 287 15.05 3.15 -45.96
CA GLU A 287 15.30 1.85 -46.56
C GLU A 287 14.24 1.42 -47.57
N ARG A 288 13.04 2.02 -47.52
CA ARG A 288 11.91 1.72 -48.39
C ARG A 288 11.62 2.76 -49.46
N ILE A 289 12.48 3.77 -49.61
CA ILE A 289 12.31 4.79 -50.64
C ILE A 289 12.07 4.21 -52.06
N PRO A 290 12.79 3.14 -52.51
CA PRO A 290 12.51 2.54 -53.80
C PRO A 290 11.11 1.92 -53.90
N GLU A 291 10.64 1.24 -52.86
CA GLU A 291 9.33 0.61 -52.82
C GLU A 291 8.19 1.65 -52.77
N LEU A 292 8.38 2.71 -51.96
CA LEU A 292 7.46 3.83 -51.86
C LEU A 292 7.38 4.62 -53.21
N ALA A 293 8.49 4.67 -53.95
CA ALA A 293 8.51 5.24 -55.30
C ALA A 293 7.65 4.42 -56.26
N VAL A 294 7.73 3.09 -56.25
CA VAL A 294 6.86 2.20 -57.02
C VAL A 294 5.38 2.40 -56.69
N LEU A 295 5.03 2.54 -55.41
CA LEU A 295 3.64 2.82 -54.99
C LEU A 295 3.15 4.15 -55.61
N LYS A 296 4.03 5.17 -55.68
CA LYS A 296 3.69 6.45 -56.33
C LYS A 296 3.49 6.32 -57.81
N THR A 297 4.28 5.52 -58.52
CA THR A 297 4.10 5.30 -59.96
C THR A 297 2.79 4.55 -60.31
N ILE A 298 2.30 3.73 -59.38
CA ILE A 298 1.00 3.04 -59.48
C ILE A 298 -0.17 3.96 -59.09
N GLY A 299 0.09 5.22 -58.67
CA GLY A 299 -0.96 6.21 -58.42
C GLY A 299 -1.30 6.50 -56.94
N PHE A 300 -0.51 6.00 -56.01
CA PHE A 300 -0.70 6.36 -54.58
C PHE A 300 -0.30 7.80 -54.28
N SER A 301 -1.16 8.56 -53.62
CA SER A 301 -0.86 9.92 -53.18
C SER A 301 0.16 9.97 -52.07
N ASN A 302 0.88 11.10 -51.89
CA ASN A 302 1.81 11.30 -50.78
C ASN A 302 1.13 11.11 -49.42
N ARG A 303 -0.15 11.51 -49.27
CA ARG A 303 -0.93 11.33 -48.05
C ARG A 303 -1.21 9.88 -47.77
N SER A 304 -1.49 9.07 -48.79
CA SER A 304 -1.72 7.64 -48.65
C SER A 304 -0.47 6.88 -48.20
N VAL A 305 0.69 7.24 -48.78
CA VAL A 305 1.99 6.66 -48.41
C VAL A 305 2.36 7.03 -46.98
N LEU A 306 2.19 8.30 -46.58
CA LEU A 306 2.41 8.75 -45.20
C LEU A 306 1.47 8.05 -44.22
N GLY A 307 0.18 7.92 -44.56
CA GLY A 307 -0.79 7.22 -43.74
C GLY A 307 -0.45 5.74 -43.53
N LEU A 308 0.12 5.07 -44.52
CA LEU A 308 0.57 3.67 -44.39
C LEU A 308 1.73 3.54 -43.40
N VAL A 309 2.73 4.44 -43.48
CA VAL A 309 3.88 4.47 -42.58
C VAL A 309 3.43 4.77 -41.11
N LEU A 310 2.55 5.76 -40.95
CA LEU A 310 2.01 6.10 -39.64
C LEU A 310 1.20 4.94 -39.05
N ALA A 311 0.38 4.27 -39.86
CA ALA A 311 -0.40 3.12 -39.41
C ALA A 311 0.49 1.95 -38.97
N GLU A 312 1.62 1.73 -39.64
CA GLU A 312 2.64 0.74 -39.24
C GLU A 312 3.22 1.07 -37.84
N SER A 313 3.58 2.35 -37.63
CA SER A 313 4.11 2.83 -36.34
C SER A 313 3.11 2.65 -35.20
N VAL A 314 1.87 3.09 -35.45
CA VAL A 314 0.79 2.98 -34.44
C VAL A 314 0.51 1.51 -34.11
N LEU A 315 0.52 0.63 -35.09
CA LEU A 315 0.29 -0.81 -34.86
C LEU A 315 1.41 -1.42 -34.00
N LEU A 316 2.68 -1.04 -34.24
CA LEU A 316 3.82 -1.49 -33.40
C LEU A 316 3.70 -1.03 -31.95
N ILE A 317 3.33 0.24 -31.75
CA ILE A 317 3.14 0.81 -30.40
C ILE A 317 1.97 0.14 -29.71
N LEU A 318 0.85 -0.10 -30.39
CA LEU A 318 -0.31 -0.77 -29.83
C LEU A 318 0.01 -2.21 -29.44
N LEU A 319 0.70 -2.97 -30.29
CA LEU A 319 1.08 -4.36 -29.99
C LEU A 319 2.05 -4.42 -28.81
N GLY A 320 3.10 -3.62 -28.82
CA GLY A 320 4.06 -3.57 -27.71
C GLY A 320 3.44 -3.08 -26.41
N GLY A 321 2.59 -2.03 -26.49
CA GLY A 321 1.89 -1.47 -25.34
C GLY A 321 0.91 -2.44 -24.71
N LEU A 322 0.07 -3.12 -25.49
CA LEU A 322 -0.88 -4.12 -24.99
C LEU A 322 -0.15 -5.29 -24.32
N ILE A 323 0.93 -5.79 -24.92
CA ILE A 323 1.73 -6.86 -24.31
C ILE A 323 2.38 -6.36 -23.01
N GLY A 324 2.93 -5.15 -23.00
CA GLY A 324 3.56 -4.56 -21.81
C GLY A 324 2.57 -4.39 -20.64
N ILE A 325 1.39 -3.85 -20.89
CA ILE A 325 0.33 -3.70 -19.89
C ILE A 325 -0.19 -5.07 -19.42
N ALA A 326 -0.38 -6.01 -20.33
CA ALA A 326 -0.82 -7.36 -19.95
C ALA A 326 0.20 -8.07 -19.07
N LEU A 327 1.49 -7.92 -19.35
CA LEU A 327 2.57 -8.45 -18.49
C LEU A 327 2.59 -7.74 -17.13
N ALA A 328 2.41 -6.42 -17.08
CA ALA A 328 2.30 -5.70 -15.81
C ALA A 328 1.13 -6.22 -14.98
N ALA A 329 -0.05 -6.40 -15.59
CA ALA A 329 -1.25 -6.94 -14.93
C ALA A 329 -1.06 -8.39 -14.42
N LEU A 330 -0.16 -9.17 -15.02
CA LEU A 330 0.19 -10.52 -14.55
C LEU A 330 1.22 -10.49 -13.41
N ILE A 331 2.20 -9.58 -13.48
CA ILE A 331 3.31 -9.51 -12.52
C ILE A 331 2.86 -8.84 -11.21
N VAL A 332 2.03 -7.81 -11.29
CA VAL A 332 1.59 -7.04 -10.11
C VAL A 332 0.95 -7.92 -9.02
N PRO A 333 -0.03 -8.80 -9.31
CA PRO A 333 -0.60 -9.69 -8.30
C PRO A 333 0.39 -10.76 -7.83
N LEU A 334 1.29 -11.25 -8.70
CA LEU A 334 2.33 -12.23 -8.34
C LEU A 334 3.38 -11.65 -7.35
N CYS A 335 3.61 -10.34 -7.40
CA CYS A 335 4.52 -9.65 -6.49
C CYS A 335 3.85 -9.21 -5.18
N GLY A 336 2.55 -9.46 -4.98
CA GLY A 336 1.79 -9.03 -3.79
C GLY A 336 1.71 -7.50 -3.63
N ILE A 337 1.97 -6.74 -4.68
CA ILE A 337 2.01 -5.27 -4.64
C ILE A 337 0.58 -4.69 -4.72
N VAL A 338 -0.33 -5.40 -5.36
CA VAL A 338 -1.77 -5.07 -5.42
C VAL A 338 -2.54 -6.38 -5.61
N GLU A 339 -3.38 -6.75 -4.66
CA GLU A 339 -4.45 -7.70 -4.94
C GLU A 339 -5.46 -7.02 -5.85
N THR A 340 -5.46 -7.41 -7.11
CA THR A 340 -6.49 -6.97 -8.03
C THR A 340 -7.84 -7.48 -7.52
N GLN A 341 -8.74 -6.55 -7.26
CA GLN A 341 -10.17 -6.82 -7.13
C GLN A 341 -10.69 -7.44 -8.45
N THR A 342 -10.46 -8.72 -8.64
CA THR A 342 -11.27 -9.51 -9.55
C THR A 342 -12.32 -10.22 -8.70
N GLY A 343 -13.41 -9.48 -8.46
CA GLY A 343 -14.62 -10.10 -7.95
C GLY A 343 -15.11 -11.18 -8.92
N GLN A 344 -15.22 -12.37 -8.45
CA GLN A 344 -16.29 -13.32 -8.74
C GLN A 344 -16.69 -13.97 -7.42
#